data_249a1298fd8aea1b0e68efc6d459c2e5
#
_entry.id   249a1298fd8aea1b0e68efc6d459c2e5
#
_cell.length_a   1.000
_cell.length_b   1.000
_cell.length_c   1.000
_cell.angle_alpha   90.00
_cell.angle_beta   90.00
_cell.angle_gamma   90.00
#
_symmetry.space_group_name_H-M   'P 1'
#
loop_
_entity.id
_entity.type
_entity.pdbx_description
1 polymer ?
#
loop_
_entity_poly.entity_id
_entity_poly.type
_entity_poly.pdbx_seq_one_letter_code
_entity_poly.pdbx_strand_id
1 'polypeptide(L)'
;MKKQLLIGLLLTTSIVLQIKSVNAQTNQDLYNQGMKLKAEYHNKEAFTIFKKLLKSDSNNVNYLQYGSDLYSKVGHEQSPESAQMVYYKTAEYLALKAIKLNDKSADAHYAYALALGRLNEHAGNKQKIAYAKLIKSEVDTTIMLNPNHAGAYHILGRWNRTIAEFNSFEKMAIHTLYGGLPTGTYEAAVAAFKKAVSLEPNYMLHQYELAVTYHEMGRDAEAKVWLQHVLTMPVTNDDDKATYAKSEALLKKIN
;
A
#
# COMPACT_ATOMS: atom_id res chain seq x y z
N MET A 1 15.79 38.53 -46.87
CA MET A 1 15.24 37.17 -46.65
C MET A 1 15.84 36.43 -45.44
N LYS A 2 17.16 36.46 -45.14
CA LYS A 2 17.76 35.73 -44.01
C LYS A 2 17.36 36.22 -42.61
N LYS A 3 17.07 37.51 -42.40
CA LYS A 3 16.65 38.06 -41.08
C LYS A 3 15.21 37.69 -40.68
N GLN A 4 14.32 37.55 -41.64
CA GLN A 4 12.93 37.15 -41.34
C GLN A 4 12.81 35.66 -40.97
N LEU A 5 13.68 34.78 -41.52
CA LEU A 5 13.71 33.36 -41.17
C LEU A 5 14.21 33.13 -39.72
N LEU A 6 15.15 33.98 -39.25
CA LEU A 6 15.70 33.86 -37.89
C LEU A 6 14.67 34.25 -36.80
N ILE A 7 13.84 35.26 -37.08
CA ILE A 7 12.78 35.70 -36.14
C ILE A 7 11.66 34.67 -36.04
N GLY A 8 11.29 34.03 -37.15
CA GLY A 8 10.30 32.97 -37.17
C GLY A 8 10.76 31.73 -36.39
N LEU A 9 12.04 31.37 -36.46
CA LEU A 9 12.60 30.21 -35.75
C LEU A 9 12.70 30.43 -34.24
N LEU A 10 13.02 31.65 -33.79
CA LEU A 10 13.08 32.04 -32.38
C LEU A 10 11.69 32.10 -31.73
N LEU A 11 10.67 32.54 -32.46
CA LEU A 11 9.30 32.58 -31.96
C LEU A 11 8.67 31.16 -31.80
N THR A 12 8.97 30.25 -32.72
CA THR A 12 8.47 28.88 -32.65
C THR A 12 9.11 28.08 -31.51
N THR A 13 10.40 28.26 -31.24
CA THR A 13 11.08 27.62 -30.11
C THR A 13 10.60 28.14 -28.77
N SER A 14 10.29 29.42 -28.65
CA SER A 14 9.75 30.02 -27.42
C SER A 14 8.34 29.51 -27.11
N ILE A 15 7.48 29.34 -28.10
CA ILE A 15 6.12 28.83 -27.94
C ILE A 15 6.13 27.34 -27.51
N VAL A 16 7.00 26.52 -28.12
CA VAL A 16 7.12 25.10 -27.75
C VAL A 16 7.65 24.92 -26.33
N LEU A 17 8.58 25.76 -25.88
CA LEU A 17 9.07 25.73 -24.50
C LEU A 17 8.00 26.17 -23.48
N GLN A 18 7.17 27.17 -23.81
CA GLN A 18 6.07 27.60 -22.94
C GLN A 18 4.99 26.55 -22.83
N ILE A 19 4.62 25.86 -23.91
CA ILE A 19 3.63 24.76 -23.85
C ILE A 19 4.13 23.61 -22.97
N LYS A 20 5.41 23.25 -23.06
CA LYS A 20 5.99 22.23 -22.18
C LYS A 20 5.99 22.64 -20.71
N SER A 21 6.29 23.90 -20.41
CA SER A 21 6.28 24.38 -19.01
C SER A 21 4.87 24.43 -18.41
N VAL A 22 3.87 24.83 -19.17
CA VAL A 22 2.47 24.86 -18.73
C VAL A 22 1.94 23.44 -18.45
N ASN A 23 2.23 22.48 -19.36
CA ASN A 23 1.81 21.08 -19.14
C ASN A 23 2.54 20.44 -17.93
N ALA A 24 3.82 20.74 -17.75
CA ALA A 24 4.57 20.25 -16.60
C ALA A 24 4.06 20.84 -15.28
N GLN A 25 3.71 22.11 -15.22
CA GLN A 25 3.14 22.77 -14.06
C GLN A 25 1.76 22.16 -13.70
N THR A 26 0.91 21.93 -14.68
CA THR A 26 -0.40 21.32 -14.47
C THR A 26 -0.28 19.89 -13.91
N ASN A 27 0.65 19.07 -14.41
CA ASN A 27 0.89 17.73 -13.87
C ASN A 27 1.49 17.78 -12.47
N GLN A 28 2.36 18.76 -12.17
CA GLN A 28 2.92 18.95 -10.84
C GLN A 28 1.86 19.38 -9.82
N ASP A 29 0.94 20.26 -10.21
CA ASP A 29 -0.17 20.67 -9.34
C ASP A 29 -1.12 19.50 -9.06
N LEU A 30 -1.46 18.72 -10.08
CA LEU A 30 -2.24 17.48 -9.93
C LEU A 30 -1.53 16.48 -9.01
N TYR A 31 -0.22 16.30 -9.17
CA TYR A 31 0.56 15.42 -8.33
C TYR A 31 0.53 15.87 -6.85
N ASN A 32 0.78 17.15 -6.59
CA ASN A 32 0.74 17.71 -5.24
C ASN A 32 -0.65 17.55 -4.59
N GLN A 33 -1.72 17.80 -5.36
CA GLN A 33 -3.09 17.59 -4.91
C GLN A 33 -3.36 16.11 -4.61
N GLY A 34 -2.93 15.20 -5.49
CA GLY A 34 -3.09 13.76 -5.30
C GLY A 34 -2.34 13.26 -4.06
N MET A 35 -1.12 13.76 -3.82
CA MET A 35 -0.33 13.41 -2.63
C MET A 35 -0.97 13.93 -1.34
N LYS A 36 -1.54 15.15 -1.35
CA LYS A 36 -2.29 15.68 -0.22
C LYS A 36 -3.49 14.78 0.13
N LEU A 37 -4.32 14.47 -0.85
CA LEU A 37 -5.48 13.57 -0.67
C LEU A 37 -5.06 12.19 -0.16
N LYS A 38 -3.95 11.65 -0.68
CA LYS A 38 -3.39 10.37 -0.20
C LYS A 38 -2.93 10.44 1.25
N ALA A 39 -2.30 11.55 1.66
CA ALA A 39 -1.88 11.77 3.05
C ALA A 39 -3.07 11.92 4.02
N GLU A 40 -4.20 12.41 3.53
CA GLU A 40 -5.48 12.52 4.26
C GLU A 40 -6.34 11.24 4.12
N TYR A 41 -5.83 10.17 3.49
CA TYR A 41 -6.51 8.89 3.23
C TYR A 41 -7.79 9.00 2.38
N HIS A 42 -7.96 10.08 1.60
CA HIS A 42 -8.99 10.23 0.59
C HIS A 42 -8.63 9.44 -0.68
N ASN A 43 -8.60 8.10 -0.55
CA ASN A 43 -8.04 7.21 -1.56
C ASN A 43 -8.76 7.25 -2.91
N LYS A 44 -10.09 7.44 -2.94
CA LYS A 44 -10.89 7.51 -4.19
C LYS A 44 -10.59 8.75 -5.02
N GLU A 45 -10.51 9.89 -4.34
CA GLU A 45 -10.19 11.19 -4.96
C GLU A 45 -8.75 11.19 -5.46
N ALA A 46 -7.80 10.74 -4.63
CA ALA A 46 -6.41 10.56 -5.02
C ALA A 46 -6.28 9.63 -6.24
N PHE A 47 -6.99 8.50 -6.24
CA PHE A 47 -7.01 7.56 -7.35
C PHE A 47 -7.45 8.21 -8.67
N THR A 48 -8.49 9.05 -8.62
CA THR A 48 -8.97 9.77 -9.81
C THR A 48 -7.88 10.67 -10.40
N ILE A 49 -7.11 11.33 -9.55
CA ILE A 49 -5.98 12.18 -9.96
C ILE A 49 -4.84 11.32 -10.53
N PHE A 50 -4.42 10.28 -9.84
CA PHE A 50 -3.32 9.44 -10.29
C PHE A 50 -3.64 8.68 -11.59
N LYS A 51 -4.91 8.35 -11.86
CA LYS A 51 -5.32 7.84 -13.18
C LYS A 51 -5.09 8.85 -14.32
N LYS A 52 -5.30 10.15 -14.06
CA LYS A 52 -5.00 11.22 -15.07
C LYS A 52 -3.49 11.35 -15.27
N LEU A 53 -2.71 11.35 -14.19
CA LEU A 53 -1.25 11.43 -14.21
C LEU A 53 -0.61 10.25 -14.96
N LEU A 54 -1.08 9.02 -14.72
CA LEU A 54 -0.64 7.83 -15.43
C LEU A 54 -0.93 7.87 -16.94
N LYS A 55 -2.03 8.54 -17.36
CA LYS A 55 -2.33 8.77 -18.78
C LYS A 55 -1.41 9.83 -19.38
N SER A 56 -1.01 10.84 -18.61
CA SER A 56 -0.13 11.92 -19.12
C SER A 56 1.32 11.48 -19.26
N ASP A 57 1.81 10.64 -18.34
CA ASP A 57 3.15 10.04 -18.40
C ASP A 57 3.14 8.65 -17.74
N SER A 58 3.05 7.63 -18.59
CA SER A 58 3.00 6.23 -18.18
C SER A 58 4.36 5.65 -17.73
N ASN A 59 5.44 6.43 -17.77
CA ASN A 59 6.79 6.02 -17.35
C ASN A 59 7.30 6.81 -16.13
N ASN A 60 6.50 7.70 -15.59
CA ASN A 60 6.86 8.41 -14.36
C ASN A 60 6.76 7.46 -13.15
N VAL A 61 7.90 7.24 -12.50
CA VAL A 61 8.01 6.30 -11.36
C VAL A 61 7.05 6.65 -10.23
N ASN A 62 6.92 7.95 -9.90
CA ASN A 62 6.02 8.40 -8.85
C ASN A 62 4.55 8.13 -9.20
N TYR A 63 4.15 8.34 -10.46
CA TYR A 63 2.78 8.06 -10.88
C TYR A 63 2.49 6.57 -10.88
N LEU A 64 3.46 5.75 -11.26
CA LEU A 64 3.35 4.30 -11.26
C LEU A 64 3.20 3.73 -9.84
N GLN A 65 4.10 4.09 -8.92
CA GLN A 65 4.11 3.53 -7.56
C GLN A 65 2.86 3.96 -6.76
N TYR A 66 2.50 5.25 -6.79
CA TYR A 66 1.31 5.72 -6.07
C TYR A 66 0.01 5.33 -6.77
N GLY A 67 0.02 5.23 -8.10
CA GLY A 67 -1.09 4.63 -8.84
C GLY A 67 -1.32 3.17 -8.43
N SER A 68 -0.27 2.36 -8.34
CA SER A 68 -0.33 0.97 -7.88
C SER A 68 -0.90 0.85 -6.45
N ASP A 69 -0.40 1.65 -5.50
CA ASP A 69 -0.92 1.71 -4.13
C ASP A 69 -2.43 1.98 -4.11
N LEU A 70 -2.86 2.98 -4.87
CA LEU A 70 -4.27 3.38 -4.95
C LEU A 70 -5.15 2.35 -5.69
N TYR A 71 -4.65 1.70 -6.74
CA TYR A 71 -5.34 0.57 -7.35
C TYR A 71 -5.57 -0.57 -6.37
N SER A 72 -4.58 -0.88 -5.51
CA SER A 72 -4.70 -1.91 -4.48
C SER A 72 -5.72 -1.53 -3.39
N LYS A 73 -5.79 -0.25 -2.99
CA LYS A 73 -6.70 0.24 -1.96
C LYS A 73 -8.14 0.33 -2.46
N VAL A 74 -8.36 1.04 -3.58
CA VAL A 74 -9.69 1.24 -4.17
C VAL A 74 -10.24 -0.06 -4.75
N GLY A 75 -9.38 -0.96 -5.20
CA GLY A 75 -9.76 -2.28 -5.71
C GLY A 75 -10.51 -3.13 -4.69
N HIS A 76 -10.18 -2.99 -3.40
CA HIS A 76 -10.83 -3.73 -2.33
C HIS A 76 -12.34 -3.45 -2.19
N GLU A 77 -12.78 -2.28 -2.62
CA GLU A 77 -14.18 -1.87 -2.57
C GLU A 77 -14.98 -2.28 -3.82
N GLN A 78 -14.33 -2.83 -4.84
CA GLN A 78 -15.01 -3.20 -6.09
C GLN A 78 -15.83 -4.48 -5.92
N SER A 79 -16.91 -4.58 -6.68
CA SER A 79 -17.76 -5.77 -6.77
C SER A 79 -18.17 -5.97 -8.25
N PRO A 80 -18.22 -7.19 -8.77
CA PRO A 80 -17.88 -8.47 -8.13
C PRO A 80 -16.35 -8.69 -7.97
N GLU A 81 -15.95 -9.82 -7.39
CA GLU A 81 -14.55 -10.21 -7.18
C GLU A 81 -13.70 -10.13 -8.47
N SER A 82 -14.29 -10.46 -9.62
CA SER A 82 -13.61 -10.32 -10.92
C SER A 82 -13.19 -8.88 -11.22
N ALA A 83 -13.93 -7.89 -10.74
CA ALA A 83 -13.55 -6.49 -10.87
C ALA A 83 -12.38 -6.15 -9.93
N GLN A 84 -12.37 -6.68 -8.69
CA GLN A 84 -11.24 -6.54 -7.76
C GLN A 84 -9.94 -7.07 -8.40
N MET A 85 -10.01 -8.25 -9.03
CA MET A 85 -8.86 -8.87 -9.68
C MET A 85 -8.27 -8.02 -10.81
N VAL A 86 -9.09 -7.27 -11.57
CA VAL A 86 -8.59 -6.32 -12.58
C VAL A 86 -7.78 -5.21 -11.92
N TYR A 87 -8.25 -4.66 -10.81
CA TYR A 87 -7.53 -3.62 -10.07
C TYR A 87 -6.22 -4.15 -9.50
N TYR A 88 -6.21 -5.33 -8.87
CA TYR A 88 -5.03 -5.90 -8.24
C TYR A 88 -3.94 -6.29 -9.27
N LYS A 89 -4.34 -6.86 -10.41
CA LYS A 89 -3.41 -7.13 -11.52
C LYS A 89 -2.86 -5.84 -12.14
N THR A 90 -3.67 -4.79 -12.22
CA THR A 90 -3.21 -3.48 -12.67
C THR A 90 -2.20 -2.91 -11.66
N ALA A 91 -2.48 -3.01 -10.36
CA ALA A 91 -1.56 -2.59 -9.32
C ALA A 91 -0.21 -3.32 -9.41
N GLU A 92 -0.24 -4.64 -9.53
CA GLU A 92 0.96 -5.47 -9.73
C GLU A 92 1.78 -5.01 -10.94
N TYR A 93 1.14 -4.84 -12.09
CA TYR A 93 1.80 -4.37 -13.31
C TYR A 93 2.48 -3.00 -13.12
N LEU A 94 1.77 -2.04 -12.51
CA LEU A 94 2.29 -0.68 -12.28
C LEU A 94 3.48 -0.69 -11.33
N ALA A 95 3.41 -1.47 -10.24
CA ALA A 95 4.50 -1.59 -9.28
C ALA A 95 5.74 -2.22 -9.90
N LEU A 96 5.59 -3.33 -10.62
CA LEU A 96 6.71 -3.98 -11.32
C LEU A 96 7.35 -3.06 -12.36
N LYS A 97 6.53 -2.25 -13.06
CA LYS A 97 7.05 -1.26 -14.00
C LYS A 97 7.81 -0.14 -13.28
N ALA A 98 7.33 0.31 -12.11
CA ALA A 98 8.03 1.29 -11.29
C ALA A 98 9.39 0.77 -10.80
N ILE A 99 9.44 -0.46 -10.27
CA ILE A 99 10.68 -1.13 -9.83
C ILE A 99 11.66 -1.26 -11.00
N LYS A 100 11.18 -1.67 -12.18
CA LYS A 100 12.04 -1.77 -13.38
C LYS A 100 12.68 -0.45 -13.78
N LEU A 101 11.99 0.67 -13.56
CA LEU A 101 12.49 2.01 -13.88
C LEU A 101 13.38 2.58 -12.76
N ASN A 102 13.11 2.22 -11.51
CA ASN A 102 13.90 2.62 -10.35
C ASN A 102 13.77 1.56 -9.22
N ASP A 103 14.73 0.66 -9.15
CA ASP A 103 14.83 -0.41 -8.17
C ASP A 103 15.21 0.07 -6.75
N LYS A 104 15.52 1.36 -6.60
CA LYS A 104 15.80 2.00 -5.30
C LYS A 104 14.60 2.77 -4.74
N SER A 105 13.44 2.65 -5.34
CA SER A 105 12.22 3.26 -4.82
C SER A 105 11.55 2.39 -3.75
N ALA A 106 11.64 2.78 -2.49
CA ALA A 106 10.95 2.12 -1.38
C ALA A 106 9.43 2.04 -1.62
N ASP A 107 8.83 3.12 -2.11
CA ASP A 107 7.38 3.15 -2.40
C ASP A 107 6.97 2.18 -3.52
N ALA A 108 7.85 1.92 -4.51
CA ALA A 108 7.57 0.95 -5.58
C ALA A 108 7.57 -0.49 -5.05
N HIS A 109 8.55 -0.86 -4.22
CA HIS A 109 8.60 -2.16 -3.55
C HIS A 109 7.42 -2.35 -2.58
N TYR A 110 7.08 -1.32 -1.80
CA TYR A 110 5.88 -1.33 -0.96
C TYR A 110 4.60 -1.54 -1.77
N ALA A 111 4.42 -0.81 -2.87
CA ALA A 111 3.24 -0.94 -3.72
C ALA A 111 3.13 -2.34 -4.33
N TYR A 112 4.26 -2.98 -4.68
CA TYR A 112 4.28 -4.36 -5.14
C TYR A 112 3.90 -5.33 -4.03
N ALA A 113 4.47 -5.19 -2.82
CA ALA A 113 4.09 -6.01 -1.67
C ALA A 113 2.59 -5.91 -1.35
N LEU A 114 2.02 -4.69 -1.43
CA LEU A 114 0.59 -4.46 -1.21
C LEU A 114 -0.27 -5.15 -2.28
N ALA A 115 0.10 -5.02 -3.57
CA ALA A 115 -0.60 -5.67 -4.68
C ALA A 115 -0.57 -7.21 -4.54
N LEU A 116 0.59 -7.77 -4.21
CA LEU A 116 0.74 -9.21 -3.93
C LEU A 116 -0.13 -9.66 -2.75
N GLY A 117 -0.22 -8.84 -1.68
CA GLY A 117 -1.11 -9.09 -0.54
C GLY A 117 -2.57 -9.21 -0.96
N ARG A 118 -3.04 -8.33 -1.84
CA ARG A 118 -4.40 -8.36 -2.39
C ARG A 118 -4.63 -9.58 -3.28
N LEU A 119 -3.69 -9.88 -4.17
CA LEU A 119 -3.76 -11.08 -5.03
C LEU A 119 -3.73 -12.37 -4.20
N ASN A 120 -3.01 -12.38 -3.08
CA ASN A 120 -2.90 -13.53 -2.19
C ASN A 120 -4.24 -13.91 -1.53
N GLU A 121 -5.14 -12.95 -1.29
CA GLU A 121 -6.46 -13.19 -0.72
C GLU A 121 -7.28 -14.16 -1.61
N HIS A 122 -7.09 -14.12 -2.94
CA HIS A 122 -7.82 -14.89 -3.95
C HIS A 122 -7.03 -16.06 -4.55
N ALA A 123 -5.82 -16.31 -4.08
CA ALA A 123 -4.91 -17.30 -4.66
C ALA A 123 -5.16 -18.71 -4.12
N GLY A 124 -4.83 -19.74 -4.92
CA GLY A 124 -4.76 -21.12 -4.43
C GLY A 124 -3.50 -21.37 -3.58
N ASN A 125 -3.49 -22.45 -2.80
CA ASN A 125 -2.47 -22.73 -1.77
C ASN A 125 -1.01 -22.59 -2.26
N LYS A 126 -0.67 -23.17 -3.41
CA LYS A 126 0.68 -23.06 -3.99
C LYS A 126 1.07 -21.62 -4.25
N GLN A 127 0.15 -20.84 -4.83
CA GLN A 127 0.38 -19.45 -5.16
C GLN A 127 0.44 -18.58 -3.90
N LYS A 128 -0.37 -18.88 -2.87
CA LYS A 128 -0.32 -18.21 -1.56
C LYS A 128 1.09 -18.28 -0.94
N ILE A 129 1.72 -19.46 -0.99
CA ILE A 129 3.08 -19.64 -0.47
C ILE A 129 4.10 -18.82 -1.29
N ALA A 130 3.97 -18.82 -2.62
CA ALA A 130 4.84 -18.02 -3.48
C ALA A 130 4.69 -16.52 -3.20
N TYR A 131 3.47 -16.03 -3.10
CA TYR A 131 3.20 -14.63 -2.75
C TYR A 131 3.69 -14.27 -1.35
N ALA A 132 3.52 -15.15 -0.35
CA ALA A 132 4.03 -14.89 1.00
C ALA A 132 5.55 -14.67 1.03
N LYS A 133 6.31 -15.44 0.24
CA LYS A 133 7.77 -15.26 0.09
C LYS A 133 8.11 -13.93 -0.57
N LEU A 134 7.43 -13.58 -1.67
CA LEU A 134 7.64 -12.33 -2.38
C LEU A 134 7.26 -11.12 -1.51
N ILE A 135 6.10 -11.14 -0.84
CA ILE A 135 5.67 -10.09 0.08
C ILE A 135 6.77 -9.82 1.12
N LYS A 136 7.30 -10.88 1.74
CA LYS A 136 8.36 -10.72 2.75
C LYS A 136 9.61 -10.06 2.17
N SER A 137 10.06 -10.50 1.00
CA SER A 137 11.22 -9.94 0.30
C SER A 137 11.02 -8.46 -0.05
N GLU A 138 9.86 -8.10 -0.59
CA GLU A 138 9.57 -6.72 -1.00
C GLU A 138 9.42 -5.78 0.19
N VAL A 139 8.82 -6.26 1.29
CA VAL A 139 8.73 -5.50 2.54
C VAL A 139 10.10 -5.28 3.16
N ASP A 140 10.96 -6.31 3.18
CA ASP A 140 12.34 -6.17 3.68
C ASP A 140 13.12 -5.15 2.85
N THR A 141 12.98 -5.20 1.52
CA THR A 141 13.59 -4.22 0.61
C THR A 141 13.05 -2.81 0.88
N THR A 142 11.75 -2.66 1.07
CA THR A 142 11.14 -1.36 1.42
C THR A 142 11.72 -0.79 2.70
N ILE A 143 11.82 -1.60 3.75
CA ILE A 143 12.35 -1.16 5.06
C ILE A 143 13.85 -0.85 4.97
N MET A 144 14.61 -1.62 4.19
CA MET A 144 16.03 -1.36 3.94
C MET A 144 16.24 -0.01 3.23
N LEU A 145 15.41 0.30 2.24
CA LEU A 145 15.48 1.56 1.47
C LEU A 145 14.90 2.75 2.25
N ASN A 146 13.85 2.54 3.04
CA ASN A 146 13.22 3.55 3.90
C ASN A 146 12.80 2.94 5.25
N PRO A 147 13.64 3.03 6.29
CA PRO A 147 13.34 2.51 7.64
C PRO A 147 12.16 3.20 8.34
N ASN A 148 11.62 4.27 7.78
CA ASN A 148 10.46 5.00 8.31
C ASN A 148 9.19 4.80 7.47
N HIS A 149 9.11 3.75 6.68
CA HIS A 149 7.93 3.46 5.86
C HIS A 149 6.86 2.72 6.68
N ALA A 150 5.90 3.44 7.26
CA ALA A 150 4.86 2.87 8.16
C ALA A 150 4.05 1.76 7.50
N GLY A 151 3.63 1.93 6.23
CA GLY A 151 2.90 0.92 5.47
C GLY A 151 3.66 -0.40 5.30
N ALA A 152 4.99 -0.38 5.20
CA ALA A 152 5.80 -1.59 5.14
C ALA A 152 5.77 -2.36 6.46
N TYR A 153 5.86 -1.67 7.59
CA TYR A 153 5.70 -2.29 8.91
C TYR A 153 4.30 -2.84 9.13
N HIS A 154 3.27 -2.17 8.60
CA HIS A 154 1.90 -2.70 8.62
C HIS A 154 1.80 -4.04 7.88
N ILE A 155 2.32 -4.13 6.64
CA ILE A 155 2.33 -5.37 5.87
C ILE A 155 3.17 -6.43 6.59
N LEU A 156 4.32 -6.07 7.15
CA LEU A 156 5.18 -6.97 7.93
C LEU A 156 4.45 -7.53 9.14
N GLY A 157 3.67 -6.69 9.84
CA GLY A 157 2.84 -7.12 10.97
C GLY A 157 1.80 -8.16 10.55
N ARG A 158 1.03 -7.88 9.51
CA ARG A 158 0.06 -8.83 8.96
C ARG A 158 0.71 -10.14 8.50
N TRP A 159 1.84 -10.04 7.82
CA TRP A 159 2.59 -11.19 7.33
C TRP A 159 3.04 -12.09 8.50
N ASN A 160 3.66 -11.51 9.55
CA ASN A 160 4.11 -12.27 10.72
C ASN A 160 2.93 -12.94 11.44
N ARG A 161 1.80 -12.25 11.61
CA ARG A 161 0.59 -12.79 12.22
C ARG A 161 0.07 -14.00 11.44
N THR A 162 -0.10 -13.87 10.12
CA THR A 162 -0.56 -14.97 9.26
C THR A 162 0.36 -16.19 9.32
N ILE A 163 1.69 -15.99 9.37
CA ILE A 163 2.62 -17.12 9.48
C ILE A 163 2.59 -17.74 10.89
N ALA A 164 2.32 -16.94 11.93
CA ALA A 164 2.18 -17.42 13.30
C ALA A 164 0.96 -18.33 13.47
N GLU A 165 -0.13 -18.09 12.75
CA GLU A 165 -1.37 -18.87 12.78
C GLU A 165 -1.17 -20.32 12.32
N PHE A 166 -0.21 -20.61 11.44
CA PHE A 166 0.04 -21.98 11.00
C PHE A 166 0.51 -22.87 12.15
N ASN A 167 -0.17 -24.01 12.32
CA ASN A 167 0.25 -25.03 13.27
C ASN A 167 1.50 -25.79 12.77
N SER A 168 2.08 -26.63 13.63
CA SER A 168 3.32 -27.37 13.33
C SER A 168 3.18 -28.31 12.14
N PHE A 169 2.00 -28.93 11.96
CA PHE A 169 1.74 -29.82 10.83
C PHE A 169 1.68 -29.05 9.51
N GLU A 170 0.99 -27.91 9.49
CA GLU A 170 0.94 -27.03 8.29
C GLU A 170 2.33 -26.50 7.93
N LYS A 171 3.10 -26.06 8.92
CA LYS A 171 4.49 -25.61 8.70
C LYS A 171 5.36 -26.73 8.11
N MET A 172 5.22 -27.96 8.60
CA MET A 172 5.94 -29.12 8.07
C MET A 172 5.49 -29.44 6.63
N ALA A 173 4.19 -29.42 6.34
CA ALA A 173 3.66 -29.64 4.99
C ALA A 173 4.17 -28.57 4.01
N ILE A 174 4.14 -27.28 4.40
CA ILE A 174 4.65 -26.17 3.61
C ILE A 174 6.17 -26.34 3.35
N HIS A 175 6.92 -26.76 4.37
CA HIS A 175 8.35 -27.02 4.23
C HIS A 175 8.62 -28.12 3.21
N THR A 176 7.92 -29.25 3.32
CA THR A 176 8.11 -30.42 2.45
C THR A 176 7.70 -30.15 1.01
N LEU A 177 6.56 -29.47 0.80
CA LEU A 177 5.96 -29.31 -0.54
C LEU A 177 6.49 -28.07 -1.28
N TYR A 178 6.90 -27.02 -0.54
CA TYR A 178 7.18 -25.69 -1.10
C TYR A 178 8.52 -25.08 -0.62
N GLY A 179 9.35 -25.85 0.09
CA GLY A 179 10.64 -25.37 0.60
C GLY A 179 10.55 -24.40 1.77
N GLY A 180 9.41 -24.44 2.50
CA GLY A 180 9.20 -23.63 3.71
C GLY A 180 8.84 -22.16 3.44
N LEU A 181 8.57 -21.47 4.55
CA LEU A 181 8.42 -20.01 4.65
C LEU A 181 9.40 -19.47 5.70
N PRO A 182 9.80 -18.21 5.62
CA PRO A 182 10.50 -17.55 6.72
C PRO A 182 9.65 -17.61 7.99
N THR A 183 10.29 -17.61 9.16
CA THR A 183 9.60 -17.68 10.45
C THR A 183 8.85 -16.37 10.71
N GLY A 184 7.57 -16.49 11.07
CA GLY A 184 6.73 -15.40 11.56
C GLY A 184 6.18 -15.74 12.95
N THR A 185 6.10 -14.74 13.83
CA THR A 185 5.57 -14.88 15.19
C THR A 185 4.60 -13.75 15.52
N TYR A 186 3.73 -13.96 16.49
CA TYR A 186 2.86 -12.90 17.00
C TYR A 186 3.65 -11.76 17.64
N GLU A 187 4.75 -12.03 18.34
CA GLU A 187 5.61 -11.03 18.94
C GLU A 187 6.25 -10.12 17.87
N ALA A 188 6.71 -10.72 16.76
CA ALA A 188 7.21 -9.96 15.61
C ALA A 188 6.11 -9.14 14.94
N ALA A 189 4.88 -9.65 14.87
CA ALA A 189 3.72 -8.91 14.38
C ALA A 189 3.42 -7.69 15.27
N VAL A 190 3.37 -7.88 16.60
CA VAL A 190 3.18 -6.79 17.57
C VAL A 190 4.28 -5.74 17.45
N ALA A 191 5.55 -6.14 17.33
CA ALA A 191 6.66 -5.21 17.17
C ALA A 191 6.52 -4.37 15.88
N ALA A 192 6.17 -5.02 14.77
CA ALA A 192 5.96 -4.36 13.49
C ALA A 192 4.77 -3.37 13.54
N PHE A 193 3.62 -3.76 14.08
CA PHE A 193 2.47 -2.85 14.22
C PHE A 193 2.76 -1.69 15.17
N LYS A 194 3.47 -1.90 16.29
CA LYS A 194 3.90 -0.82 17.17
C LYS A 194 4.81 0.18 16.45
N LYS A 195 5.70 -0.31 15.58
CA LYS A 195 6.54 0.57 14.76
C LYS A 195 5.69 1.36 13.76
N ALA A 196 4.70 0.73 13.08
CA ALA A 196 3.77 1.42 12.20
C ALA A 196 2.99 2.52 12.94
N VAL A 197 2.44 2.22 14.12
CA VAL A 197 1.74 3.19 14.98
C VAL A 197 2.66 4.35 15.38
N SER A 198 3.93 4.08 15.71
CA SER A 198 4.88 5.14 16.08
C SER A 198 5.20 6.09 14.93
N LEU A 199 5.12 5.62 13.68
CA LEU A 199 5.38 6.40 12.47
C LEU A 199 4.12 7.14 11.98
N GLU A 200 2.95 6.53 12.10
CA GLU A 200 1.65 7.10 11.72
C GLU A 200 0.62 6.93 12.85
N PRO A 201 0.74 7.71 13.95
CA PRO A 201 -0.09 7.51 15.15
C PRO A 201 -1.58 7.81 14.92
N ASN A 202 -1.91 8.59 13.88
CA ASN A 202 -3.28 8.95 13.55
C ASN A 202 -3.95 7.98 12.57
N TYR A 203 -3.26 6.94 12.10
CA TYR A 203 -3.87 5.96 11.21
C TYR A 203 -4.50 4.82 12.01
N MET A 204 -5.83 4.85 12.13
CA MET A 204 -6.61 3.90 12.95
C MET A 204 -6.31 2.43 12.65
N LEU A 205 -6.12 2.09 11.38
CA LEU A 205 -5.96 0.69 10.95
C LEU A 205 -4.71 0.03 11.56
N HIS A 206 -3.62 0.79 11.81
CA HIS A 206 -2.43 0.23 12.48
C HIS A 206 -2.75 -0.21 13.91
N GLN A 207 -3.51 0.58 14.62
CA GLN A 207 -3.89 0.33 16.02
C GLN A 207 -4.91 -0.81 16.11
N TYR A 208 -5.89 -0.84 15.20
CA TYR A 208 -6.84 -1.94 15.09
C TYR A 208 -6.14 -3.29 14.84
N GLU A 209 -5.22 -3.35 13.88
CA GLU A 209 -4.48 -4.58 13.56
C GLU A 209 -3.56 -5.03 14.73
N LEU A 210 -3.02 -4.08 15.50
CA LEU A 210 -2.31 -4.38 16.74
C LEU A 210 -3.25 -4.99 17.79
N ALA A 211 -4.46 -4.44 17.95
CA ALA A 211 -5.46 -4.99 18.85
C ALA A 211 -5.91 -6.40 18.44
N VAL A 212 -6.15 -6.63 17.14
CA VAL A 212 -6.47 -7.96 16.60
C VAL A 212 -5.35 -8.94 16.93
N THR A 213 -4.08 -8.53 16.75
CA THR A 213 -2.94 -9.40 17.05
C THR A 213 -2.88 -9.77 18.53
N TYR A 214 -3.13 -8.83 19.43
CA TYR A 214 -3.24 -9.15 20.87
C TYR A 214 -4.39 -10.10 21.19
N HIS A 215 -5.54 -9.92 20.56
CA HIS A 215 -6.68 -10.84 20.72
C HIS A 215 -6.32 -12.26 20.27
N GLU A 216 -5.69 -12.43 19.11
CA GLU A 216 -5.25 -13.73 18.60
C GLU A 216 -4.18 -14.42 19.48
N MET A 217 -3.43 -13.63 20.25
CA MET A 217 -2.50 -14.12 21.28
C MET A 217 -3.22 -14.53 22.59
N GLY A 218 -4.55 -14.35 22.71
CA GLY A 218 -5.29 -14.50 23.97
C GLY A 218 -5.03 -13.37 24.98
N ARG A 219 -4.48 -12.24 24.54
CA ARG A 219 -4.14 -11.07 25.37
C ARG A 219 -5.24 -10.00 25.26
N ASP A 220 -6.46 -10.37 25.65
CA ASP A 220 -7.63 -9.52 25.47
C ASP A 220 -7.57 -8.22 26.27
N ALA A 221 -6.86 -8.18 27.39
CA ALA A 221 -6.67 -6.96 28.16
C ALA A 221 -5.96 -5.87 27.34
N GLU A 222 -4.87 -6.24 26.66
CA GLU A 222 -4.14 -5.30 25.77
C GLU A 222 -4.93 -4.99 24.51
N ALA A 223 -5.64 -5.96 23.93
CA ALA A 223 -6.52 -5.72 22.79
C ALA A 223 -7.57 -4.66 23.12
N LYS A 224 -8.22 -4.72 24.29
CA LYS A 224 -9.21 -3.74 24.75
C LYS A 224 -8.63 -2.32 24.84
N VAL A 225 -7.42 -2.17 25.35
CA VAL A 225 -6.77 -0.85 25.45
C VAL A 225 -6.64 -0.21 24.07
N TRP A 226 -6.17 -0.96 23.08
CA TRP A 226 -5.99 -0.44 21.72
C TRP A 226 -7.34 -0.19 21.01
N LEU A 227 -8.33 -1.08 21.17
CA LEU A 227 -9.67 -0.89 20.61
C LEU A 227 -10.35 0.37 21.21
N GLN A 228 -10.27 0.54 22.52
CA GLN A 228 -10.82 1.74 23.17
C GLN A 228 -10.14 3.00 22.66
N HIS A 229 -8.82 2.98 22.46
CA HIS A 229 -8.11 4.13 21.90
C HIS A 229 -8.60 4.44 20.47
N VAL A 230 -8.73 3.43 19.59
CA VAL A 230 -9.28 3.63 18.23
C VAL A 230 -10.65 4.31 18.27
N LEU A 231 -11.52 3.92 19.21
CA LEU A 231 -12.86 4.49 19.35
C LEU A 231 -12.88 5.96 19.85
N THR A 232 -11.74 6.49 20.32
CA THR A 232 -11.59 7.92 20.65
C THR A 232 -11.06 8.75 19.48
N MET A 233 -10.59 8.12 18.41
CA MET A 233 -10.00 8.82 17.26
C MET A 233 -11.07 9.44 16.36
N PRO A 234 -10.77 10.58 15.69
CA PRO A 234 -11.71 11.20 14.76
C PRO A 234 -11.87 10.32 13.50
N VAL A 235 -13.10 10.11 13.09
CA VAL A 235 -13.45 9.42 11.83
C VAL A 235 -13.45 10.44 10.70
N THR A 236 -12.46 10.40 9.81
CA THR A 236 -12.24 11.44 8.80
C THR A 236 -12.48 10.95 7.36
N ASN A 237 -12.52 9.63 7.14
CA ASN A 237 -12.67 9.02 5.83
C ASN A 237 -13.40 7.66 5.91
N ASP A 238 -13.66 7.02 4.76
CA ASP A 238 -14.37 5.74 4.71
C ASP A 238 -13.58 4.58 5.36
N ASP A 239 -12.25 4.58 5.25
CA ASP A 239 -11.39 3.56 5.88
C ASP A 239 -11.46 3.66 7.42
N ASP A 240 -11.46 4.88 7.96
CA ASP A 240 -11.64 5.12 9.39
C ASP A 240 -13.00 4.62 9.87
N LYS A 241 -14.06 4.93 9.11
CA LYS A 241 -15.43 4.48 9.42
C LYS A 241 -15.52 2.96 9.49
N ALA A 242 -14.91 2.27 8.52
CA ALA A 242 -14.89 0.81 8.49
C ALA A 242 -14.06 0.23 9.66
N THR A 243 -12.92 0.85 9.97
CA THR A 243 -12.04 0.43 11.08
C THR A 243 -12.70 0.66 12.44
N TYR A 244 -13.37 1.79 12.62
CA TYR A 244 -14.16 2.10 13.82
C TYR A 244 -15.22 1.03 14.07
N ALA A 245 -16.05 0.71 13.07
CA ALA A 245 -17.10 -0.30 13.19
C ALA A 245 -16.55 -1.71 13.52
N LYS A 246 -15.42 -2.10 12.90
CA LYS A 246 -14.72 -3.35 13.25
C LYS A 246 -14.21 -3.34 14.69
N SER A 247 -13.72 -2.21 15.17
CA SER A 247 -13.21 -2.07 16.54
C SER A 247 -14.33 -2.19 17.57
N GLU A 248 -15.49 -1.58 17.34
CA GLU A 248 -16.68 -1.75 18.18
C GLU A 248 -17.13 -3.21 18.24
N ALA A 249 -17.19 -3.88 17.08
CA ALA A 249 -17.61 -5.27 16.98
C ALA A 249 -16.65 -6.20 17.74
N LEU A 250 -15.34 -6.01 17.60
CA LEU A 250 -14.35 -6.81 18.30
C LEU A 250 -14.37 -6.54 19.80
N LEU A 251 -14.45 -5.27 20.22
CA LEU A 251 -14.53 -4.91 21.63
C LEU A 251 -15.76 -5.53 22.32
N LYS A 252 -16.90 -5.53 21.64
CA LYS A 252 -18.13 -6.20 22.13
C LYS A 252 -17.96 -7.72 22.26
N LYS A 253 -17.18 -8.34 21.37
CA LYS A 253 -16.94 -9.80 21.37
C LYS A 253 -16.08 -10.24 22.56
N ILE A 254 -15.10 -9.42 22.95
CA ILE A 254 -14.11 -9.75 23.97
C ILE A 254 -14.43 -9.21 25.37
N ASN A 255 -15.56 -8.49 25.53
CA ASN A 255 -16.10 -8.05 26.83
C ASN A 255 -16.97 -9.14 27.46
#